data_00f002b3c95fc722de268f7dc74891e4
#
_entry.id   00f002b3c95fc722de268f7dc74891e4
#
_cell.length_a   1.000
_cell.length_b   1.000
_cell.length_c   1.000
_cell.angle_alpha   90.00
_cell.angle_beta   90.00
_cell.angle_gamma   90.00
#
_symmetry.space_group_name_H-M   'P 1'
#
loop_
_entity.id
_entity.type
_entity.pdbx_description
1 polymer ?
#
loop_
_entity_poly.entity_id
_entity_poly.type
_entity_poly.pdbx_seq_one_letter_code
_entity_poly.pdbx_strand_id
1 'polypeptide(L)'
;MIAVAIIGILAAIAIPSYNQHIAEAQQGACMSEAKSYSNHIYYLLNDQDGNTVAIAPTPSACLSITDAAGDTAQPIIAVAKSPSNARIECDIPNGSPCRILP
;
A
#
# COMPACT_ATOMS: atom_id res chain seq x y z
N MET A 1 -7.35 42.98 7.32
CA MET A 1 -7.50 42.67 5.89
C MET A 1 -6.20 42.18 5.26
N ILE A 2 -5.04 42.82 5.57
CA ILE A 2 -3.76 42.39 5.05
C ILE A 2 -3.40 40.98 5.56
N ALA A 3 -3.71 40.67 6.81
CA ALA A 3 -3.43 39.35 7.39
C ALA A 3 -4.16 38.23 6.66
N VAL A 4 -5.42 38.47 6.27
CA VAL A 4 -6.23 37.50 5.54
C VAL A 4 -5.65 37.25 4.14
N ALA A 5 -5.17 38.30 3.49
CA ALA A 5 -4.53 38.17 2.17
C ALA A 5 -3.26 37.36 2.23
N ILE A 6 -2.43 37.55 3.27
CA ILE A 6 -1.18 36.78 3.46
C ILE A 6 -1.50 35.32 3.69
N ILE A 7 -2.49 35.02 4.52
CA ILE A 7 -2.92 33.62 4.79
C ILE A 7 -3.40 32.97 3.48
N GLY A 8 -4.15 33.67 2.66
CA GLY A 8 -4.62 33.15 1.39
C GLY A 8 -3.49 32.79 0.43
N ILE A 9 -2.48 33.65 0.34
CA ILE A 9 -1.32 33.39 -0.53
C ILE A 9 -0.52 32.18 -0.03
N LEU A 10 -0.29 32.10 1.27
CA LEU A 10 0.44 30.97 1.85
C LEU A 10 -0.32 29.66 1.65
N ALA A 11 -1.65 29.69 1.82
CA ALA A 11 -2.47 28.50 1.60
C ALA A 11 -2.40 28.03 0.15
N ALA A 12 -2.39 28.96 -0.81
CA ALA A 12 -2.33 28.62 -2.24
C ALA A 12 -1.04 27.89 -2.61
N ILE A 13 0.05 28.20 -1.92
CA ILE A 13 1.33 27.53 -2.15
C ILE A 13 1.40 26.21 -1.41
N ALA A 14 0.86 26.16 -0.18
CA ALA A 14 0.99 24.99 0.68
C ALA A 14 0.13 23.80 0.23
N ILE A 15 -1.09 24.06 -0.28
CA ILE A 15 -2.02 22.98 -0.62
C ILE A 15 -1.47 22.03 -1.69
N PRO A 16 -0.95 22.49 -2.83
CA PRO A 16 -0.40 21.55 -3.84
C PRO A 16 0.76 20.75 -3.31
N SER A 17 1.66 21.36 -2.54
CA SER A 17 2.81 20.68 -1.95
C SER A 17 2.35 19.61 -0.95
N TYR A 18 1.34 19.94 -0.14
CA TYR A 18 0.79 19.04 0.85
C TYR A 18 0.16 17.81 0.19
N ASN A 19 -0.57 17.98 -0.91
CA ASN A 19 -1.18 16.88 -1.64
C ASN A 19 -0.13 15.90 -2.16
N GLN A 20 1.00 16.41 -2.62
CA GLN A 20 2.10 15.55 -3.08
C GLN A 20 2.67 14.73 -1.93
N HIS A 21 2.85 15.33 -0.76
CA HIS A 21 3.32 14.61 0.43
C HIS A 21 2.31 13.55 0.88
N ILE A 22 1.02 13.84 0.81
CA ILE A 22 -0.02 12.86 1.12
C ILE A 22 0.07 11.67 0.18
N ALA A 23 0.25 11.91 -1.11
CA ALA A 23 0.36 10.83 -2.10
C ALA A 23 1.56 9.92 -1.79
N GLU A 24 2.71 10.51 -1.48
CA GLU A 24 3.91 9.75 -1.12
C GLU A 24 3.70 8.97 0.17
N ALA A 25 3.05 9.57 1.16
CA ALA A 25 2.78 8.92 2.43
C ALA A 25 1.82 7.74 2.25
N GLN A 26 0.78 7.89 1.45
CA GLN A 26 -0.16 6.82 1.16
C GLN A 26 0.52 5.67 0.42
N GLN A 27 1.39 5.99 -0.53
CA GLN A 27 2.16 5.00 -1.27
C GLN A 27 3.05 4.19 -0.32
N GLY A 28 3.78 4.86 0.57
CA GLY A 28 4.64 4.21 1.54
C GLY A 28 3.86 3.37 2.54
N ALA A 29 2.75 3.89 3.04
CA ALA A 29 1.90 3.16 3.99
C ALA A 29 1.28 1.93 3.34
N CYS A 30 0.80 2.05 2.10
CA CYS A 30 0.24 0.93 1.36
C CYS A 30 1.31 -0.13 1.07
N MET A 31 2.53 0.29 0.71
CA MET A 31 3.64 -0.63 0.49
C MET A 31 3.98 -1.40 1.76
N SER A 32 4.01 -0.72 2.91
CA SER A 32 4.27 -1.36 4.19
C SER A 32 3.21 -2.40 4.53
N GLU A 33 1.94 -2.06 4.31
CA GLU A 33 0.82 -2.96 4.55
C GLU A 33 0.87 -4.17 3.62
N ALA A 34 1.12 -3.95 2.32
CA ALA A 34 1.24 -5.01 1.34
C ALA A 34 2.41 -5.93 1.65
N LYS A 35 3.54 -5.35 2.05
CA LYS A 35 4.73 -6.13 2.41
C LYS A 35 4.48 -6.99 3.64
N SER A 36 3.80 -6.44 4.65
CA SER A 36 3.44 -7.18 5.85
C SER A 36 2.54 -8.37 5.51
N TYR A 37 1.51 -8.12 4.68
CA TYR A 37 0.60 -9.19 4.25
C TYR A 37 1.33 -10.24 3.42
N SER A 38 2.20 -9.82 2.49
CA SER A 38 2.93 -10.77 1.65
C SER A 38 3.91 -11.61 2.46
N ASN A 39 4.56 -11.05 3.48
CA ASN A 39 5.43 -11.79 4.37
C ASN A 39 4.65 -12.84 5.15
N HIS A 40 3.44 -12.50 5.59
CA HIS A 40 2.56 -13.43 6.28
C HIS A 40 2.17 -14.59 5.36
N ILE A 41 1.77 -14.30 4.13
CA ILE A 41 1.42 -15.33 3.15
C ILE A 41 2.64 -16.19 2.80
N TYR A 42 3.81 -15.57 2.62
CA TYR A 42 5.04 -16.29 2.34
C TYR A 42 5.38 -17.26 3.47
N TYR A 43 5.20 -16.82 4.71
CA TYR A 43 5.40 -17.68 5.88
C TYR A 43 4.46 -18.89 5.84
N LEU A 44 3.17 -18.65 5.54
CA LEU A 44 2.20 -19.74 5.45
C LEU A 44 2.50 -20.70 4.31
N LEU A 45 3.00 -20.16 3.19
CA LEU A 45 3.37 -20.99 2.04
C LEU A 45 4.49 -21.96 2.38
N ASN A 46 5.41 -21.54 3.25
CA ASN A 46 6.55 -22.36 3.67
C ASN A 46 6.31 -23.09 4.99
N ASP A 47 5.12 -22.99 5.56
CA ASP A 47 4.75 -23.66 6.79
C ASP A 47 4.57 -25.17 6.53
N GLN A 48 5.31 -25.98 7.24
CA GLN A 48 5.30 -27.43 7.06
C GLN A 48 4.14 -28.11 7.77
N ASP A 49 3.48 -27.43 8.69
CA ASP A 49 2.36 -28.01 9.44
C ASP A 49 1.13 -28.23 8.59
N GLY A 50 0.92 -27.42 7.56
CA GLY A 50 -0.18 -27.56 6.63
C GLY A 50 -1.55 -27.26 7.23
N ASN A 51 -1.60 -26.85 8.49
CA ASN A 51 -2.85 -26.57 9.20
C ASN A 51 -3.19 -25.08 9.26
N THR A 52 -2.28 -24.23 8.82
CA THR A 52 -2.46 -22.79 8.88
C THR A 52 -3.19 -22.30 7.63
N VAL A 53 -4.29 -21.59 7.82
CA VAL A 53 -5.09 -21.08 6.72
C VAL A 53 -4.73 -19.61 6.49
N ALA A 54 -4.53 -19.25 5.22
CA ALA A 54 -4.26 -17.89 4.87
C ALA A 54 -5.47 -17.00 5.16
N ILE A 55 -5.23 -15.83 5.70
CA ILE A 55 -6.27 -14.89 6.08
C ILE A 55 -6.44 -13.88 4.95
N ALA A 56 -7.69 -13.49 4.67
CA ALA A 56 -7.98 -12.45 3.70
C ALA A 56 -7.41 -11.11 4.19
N PRO A 57 -6.92 -10.26 3.28
CA PRO A 57 -6.38 -8.97 3.69
C PRO A 57 -7.47 -8.02 4.16
N THR A 58 -7.14 -7.16 5.13
CA THR A 58 -8.03 -6.10 5.60
C THR A 58 -7.33 -4.77 5.32
N PRO A 59 -7.44 -4.25 4.09
CA PRO A 59 -6.71 -3.03 3.74
C PRO A 59 -7.21 -1.82 4.54
N SER A 60 -6.26 -1.03 5.06
CA SER A 60 -6.56 0.22 5.73
C SER A 60 -5.84 1.38 5.06
N ALA A 61 -4.53 1.26 4.84
CA ALA A 61 -3.76 2.26 4.12
C ALA A 61 -3.91 2.10 2.61
N CYS A 62 -4.14 0.87 2.14
CA CYS A 62 -4.40 0.60 0.72
C CYS A 62 -5.89 0.66 0.44
N LEU A 63 -6.23 1.00 -0.80
CA LEU A 63 -7.61 0.91 -1.27
C LEU A 63 -8.03 -0.55 -1.40
N SER A 64 -7.14 -1.38 -1.93
CA SER A 64 -7.38 -2.81 -2.10
C SER A 64 -6.06 -3.57 -2.09
N ILE A 65 -6.13 -4.83 -1.67
CA ILE A 65 -5.00 -5.76 -1.69
C ILE A 65 -5.56 -7.08 -2.24
N THR A 66 -4.80 -7.74 -3.11
CA THR A 66 -5.20 -9.02 -3.66
C THR A 66 -5.36 -10.06 -2.54
N ASP A 67 -6.50 -10.74 -2.54
CA ASP A 67 -6.78 -11.78 -1.56
C ASP A 67 -6.02 -13.05 -1.95
N ALA A 68 -5.08 -13.46 -1.11
CA ALA A 68 -4.29 -14.67 -1.32
C ALA A 68 -4.79 -15.84 -0.49
N ALA A 69 -5.93 -15.70 0.18
CA ALA A 69 -6.46 -16.76 1.03
C ALA A 69 -6.82 -18.01 0.24
N GLY A 70 -7.23 -17.85 -1.04
CA GLY A 70 -7.59 -18.96 -1.91
C GLY A 70 -6.47 -19.43 -2.81
N ASP A 71 -5.45 -18.62 -3.02
CA ASP A 71 -4.35 -18.93 -3.93
C ASP A 71 -3.09 -18.17 -3.51
N THR A 72 -2.17 -18.89 -2.87
CA THR A 72 -0.92 -18.31 -2.39
C THR A 72 0.19 -18.27 -3.46
N ALA A 73 -0.08 -18.81 -4.65
CA ALA A 73 0.89 -18.83 -5.73
C ALA A 73 0.87 -17.58 -6.59
N GLN A 74 -0.09 -16.69 -6.38
CA GLN A 74 -0.24 -15.46 -7.16
C GLN A 74 0.56 -14.31 -6.52
N PRO A 75 1.09 -13.41 -7.35
CA PRO A 75 1.63 -12.17 -6.79
C PRO A 75 0.52 -11.32 -6.18
N ILE A 76 0.86 -10.62 -5.10
CA ILE A 76 -0.08 -9.74 -4.43
C ILE A 76 0.04 -8.34 -5.04
N ILE A 77 -1.09 -7.80 -5.47
CA ILE A 77 -1.14 -6.44 -6.00
C ILE A 77 -1.99 -5.60 -5.06
N ALA A 78 -1.40 -4.54 -4.54
CA ALA A 78 -2.07 -3.57 -3.69
C ALA A 78 -2.19 -2.25 -4.43
N VAL A 79 -3.30 -1.56 -4.21
CA VAL A 79 -3.54 -0.25 -4.82
C VAL A 79 -3.67 0.77 -3.70
N ALA A 80 -2.85 1.81 -3.76
CA ALA A 80 -2.92 2.90 -2.77
C ALA A 80 -4.17 3.75 -3.00
N LYS A 81 -4.61 4.41 -1.94
CA LYS A 81 -5.77 5.30 -2.01
C LYS A 81 -5.45 6.56 -2.81
N SER A 82 -6.50 7.21 -3.32
CA SER A 82 -6.38 8.51 -3.95
C SER A 82 -5.79 9.53 -2.96
N PRO A 83 -4.90 10.44 -3.39
CA PRO A 83 -4.53 10.75 -4.76
C PRO A 83 -3.37 9.92 -5.33
N SER A 84 -2.72 9.07 -4.55
CA SER A 84 -1.56 8.31 -5.02
C SER A 84 -1.93 7.33 -6.11
N ASN A 85 -2.92 6.48 -5.87
CA ASN A 85 -3.37 5.41 -6.77
C ASN A 85 -2.23 4.51 -7.24
N ALA A 86 -1.12 4.47 -6.51
CA ALA A 86 0.04 3.66 -6.87
C ALA A 86 -0.29 2.18 -6.77
N ARG A 87 0.24 1.41 -7.70
CA ARG A 87 0.09 -0.05 -7.69
C ARG A 87 1.39 -0.66 -7.19
N ILE A 88 1.27 -1.56 -6.23
CA ILE A 88 2.41 -2.21 -5.59
C ILE A 88 2.27 -3.71 -5.82
N GLU A 89 3.32 -4.33 -6.33
CA GLU A 89 3.34 -5.78 -6.58
C GLU A 89 4.34 -6.45 -5.65
N CYS A 90 3.88 -7.49 -4.96
CA CYS A 90 4.70 -8.34 -4.11
C CYS A 90 4.69 -9.75 -4.69
N ASP A 91 5.83 -10.21 -5.17
CA ASP A 91 5.95 -11.53 -5.79
C ASP A 91 6.26 -12.57 -4.70
N ILE A 92 5.21 -13.18 -4.17
CA ILE A 92 5.34 -14.17 -3.09
C ILE A 92 6.02 -15.46 -3.57
N PRO A 93 5.62 -16.06 -4.71
CA PRO A 93 6.18 -17.35 -5.12
C PRO A 93 7.69 -17.32 -5.31
N ASN A 94 8.23 -16.20 -5.74
CA ASN A 94 9.66 -16.05 -5.97
C ASN A 94 10.39 -15.40 -4.80
N GLY A 95 9.66 -15.03 -3.75
CA GLY A 95 10.25 -14.35 -2.60
C GLY A 95 10.77 -12.96 -2.90
N SER A 96 10.36 -12.37 -4.01
CA SER A 96 10.81 -11.05 -4.41
C SER A 96 10.20 -9.96 -3.54
N PRO A 97 10.94 -8.87 -3.27
CA PRO A 97 10.40 -7.79 -2.48
C PRO A 97 9.30 -7.06 -3.22
N CYS A 98 8.48 -6.34 -2.47
CA CYS A 98 7.43 -5.51 -3.06
C CYS A 98 8.06 -4.36 -3.84
N ARG A 99 7.45 -4.03 -4.96
CA ARG A 99 7.90 -2.93 -5.82
C ARG A 99 6.69 -2.15 -6.30
N ILE A 100 6.94 -0.90 -6.66
CA ILE A 100 5.90 -0.04 -7.19
C ILE A 100 5.88 -0.20 -8.71
N LEU A 101 4.71 -0.48 -9.25
CA LEU A 101 4.55 -0.62 -10.70
C LEU A 101 4.44 0.76 -11.35
N PRO A 102 4.99 0.93 -12.56
CA PRO A 102 4.89 2.20 -13.28
C PRO A 102 3.47 2.54 -13.72
#